data_555dc4d5b115d5ae94184e4fc6a842a4
#
_entry.id   555dc4d5b115d5ae94184e4fc6a842a4
#
_cell.length_a   1.000
_cell.length_b   1.000
_cell.length_c   1.000
_cell.angle_alpha   90.00
_cell.angle_beta   90.00
_cell.angle_gamma   90.00
#
_symmetry.space_group_name_H-M   'P 1'
#
loop_
_entity.id
_entity.type
_entity.pdbx_description
1 polymer ?
#
loop_
_entity_poly.entity_id
_entity_poly.type
_entity_poly.pdbx_seq_one_letter_code
_entity_poly.pdbx_strand_id
1 'polypeptide(L)'
;VRILIVTDAWEPQVNGVVRTLKSTRRELERLGHQVELLTPLEFRTLPCPTYPDIRLSLLPGRRVRRRIREFAPQAIHIATEGPLGMAARAYALRECLPYTSAYHTRFPEYVRARTGLPLSITYRFLRWFHGRAESVMVPTDVVRRDLLANGFPASRVVLWSRGVDLDIFKPGPAMAHDLTKPVFLCVGRVAVEKNIEAFLRLELPGSKWVAGDGPALAKLKAEFPEVRFTGLLGQEELASLYNAADVFVFPSRTDTFGLVLLEALACGCPVAAYPVTGPVDVIGNSPAGALDEDLRVAALRALSIGRSVARRHAERFSWEACTRQFLSHLYPFNIGPNEIALAPGHRPMASQGPAAP
;
A
#
# COMPACT_ATOMS: atom_id res chain seq x y z
N VAL A 1 -1.11 -19.43 -14.73
CA VAL A 1 -0.09 -18.46 -15.22
C VAL A 1 1.01 -18.32 -14.20
N ARG A 2 2.28 -18.33 -14.65
CA ARG A 2 3.45 -18.05 -13.79
C ARG A 2 3.70 -16.56 -13.73
N ILE A 3 3.53 -15.99 -12.54
CA ILE A 3 3.63 -14.54 -12.30
C ILE A 3 4.87 -14.27 -11.45
N LEU A 4 5.78 -13.45 -11.96
CA LEU A 4 6.92 -12.96 -11.19
C LEU A 4 6.64 -11.54 -10.68
N ILE A 5 6.73 -11.36 -9.36
CA ILE A 5 6.64 -10.05 -8.73
C ILE A 5 8.03 -9.69 -8.17
N VAL A 6 8.57 -8.55 -8.59
CA VAL A 6 9.89 -8.06 -8.16
C VAL A 6 9.69 -6.88 -7.22
N THR A 7 10.29 -6.93 -6.04
CA THR A 7 10.16 -5.88 -5.03
C THR A 7 11.43 -5.69 -4.20
N ASP A 8 11.77 -4.43 -3.91
CA ASP A 8 12.81 -4.05 -2.95
C ASP A 8 12.24 -3.87 -1.53
N ALA A 9 10.90 -3.77 -1.42
CA ALA A 9 10.19 -3.69 -0.14
C ALA A 9 9.77 -5.09 0.31
N TRP A 10 10.46 -5.64 1.32
CA TRP A 10 10.17 -6.96 1.89
C TRP A 10 10.58 -7.02 3.36
N GLU A 11 10.36 -8.16 4.01
CA GLU A 11 10.78 -8.38 5.38
C GLU A 11 12.27 -8.04 5.62
N PRO A 12 12.63 -7.51 6.79
CA PRO A 12 11.83 -7.36 8.02
C PRO A 12 10.92 -6.11 8.05
N GLN A 13 10.76 -5.39 6.96
CA GLN A 13 9.91 -4.19 6.92
C GLN A 13 8.45 -4.54 7.17
N VAL A 14 7.81 -3.81 8.09
CA VAL A 14 6.37 -3.86 8.32
C VAL A 14 5.73 -2.60 7.73
N ASN A 15 5.26 -2.71 6.49
CA ASN A 15 4.64 -1.59 5.79
C ASN A 15 3.51 -2.05 4.83
N GLY A 16 2.75 -1.10 4.31
CA GLY A 16 1.62 -1.35 3.43
C GLY A 16 1.99 -2.06 2.11
N VAL A 17 3.21 -1.86 1.59
CA VAL A 17 3.67 -2.52 0.35
C VAL A 17 3.86 -4.01 0.59
N VAL A 18 4.58 -4.38 1.65
CA VAL A 18 4.82 -5.79 2.03
C VAL A 18 3.50 -6.51 2.28
N ARG A 19 2.58 -5.89 3.04
CA ARG A 19 1.24 -6.44 3.29
C ARG A 19 0.45 -6.64 2.00
N THR A 20 0.44 -5.64 1.11
CA THR A 20 -0.24 -5.73 -0.19
C THR A 20 0.29 -6.89 -1.02
N LEU A 21 1.63 -7.00 -1.16
CA LEU A 21 2.24 -8.05 -1.98
C LEU A 21 2.02 -9.45 -1.40
N LYS A 22 2.08 -9.61 -0.06
CA LYS A 22 1.78 -10.88 0.61
C LYS A 22 0.32 -11.31 0.37
N SER A 23 -0.63 -10.39 0.56
CA SER A 23 -2.05 -10.69 0.35
C SER A 23 -2.37 -10.97 -1.12
N THR A 24 -1.80 -10.17 -2.04
CA THR A 24 -1.95 -10.40 -3.49
C THR A 24 -1.37 -11.76 -3.89
N ARG A 25 -0.18 -12.14 -3.40
CA ARG A 25 0.41 -13.46 -3.64
C ARG A 25 -0.53 -14.58 -3.17
N ARG A 26 -0.98 -14.52 -1.92
CA ARG A 26 -1.88 -15.52 -1.34
C ARG A 26 -3.15 -15.71 -2.18
N GLU A 27 -3.77 -14.60 -2.60
CA GLU A 27 -4.98 -14.67 -3.41
C GLU A 27 -4.71 -15.15 -4.85
N LEU A 28 -3.58 -14.79 -5.46
CA LEU A 28 -3.17 -15.31 -6.77
C LEU A 28 -2.96 -16.83 -6.72
N GLU A 29 -2.29 -17.33 -5.68
CA GLU A 29 -2.07 -18.76 -5.46
C GLU A 29 -3.40 -19.49 -5.23
N ARG A 30 -4.35 -18.89 -4.48
CA ARG A 30 -5.72 -19.41 -4.30
C ARG A 30 -6.51 -19.47 -5.62
N LEU A 31 -6.25 -18.54 -6.53
CA LEU A 31 -6.83 -18.51 -7.88
C LEU A 31 -6.11 -19.46 -8.87
N GLY A 32 -5.15 -20.28 -8.41
CA GLY A 32 -4.47 -21.27 -9.22
C GLY A 32 -3.28 -20.76 -10.04
N HIS A 33 -2.76 -19.56 -9.74
CA HIS A 33 -1.55 -19.04 -10.35
C HIS A 33 -0.30 -19.48 -9.59
N GLN A 34 0.82 -19.68 -10.30
CA GLN A 34 2.13 -19.84 -9.68
C GLN A 34 2.78 -18.47 -9.50
N VAL A 35 3.13 -18.12 -8.27
CA VAL A 35 3.68 -16.80 -7.97
C VAL A 35 5.06 -16.90 -7.34
N GLU A 36 6.04 -16.24 -7.96
CA GLU A 36 7.36 -16.07 -7.38
C GLU A 36 7.59 -14.61 -7.00
N LEU A 37 8.11 -14.39 -5.79
CA LEU A 37 8.53 -13.08 -5.31
C LEU A 37 10.05 -13.01 -5.34
N LEU A 38 10.59 -12.07 -6.11
CA LEU A 38 12.01 -11.75 -6.08
C LEU A 38 12.25 -10.59 -5.12
N THR A 39 12.89 -10.88 -3.98
CA THR A 39 12.99 -9.97 -2.84
C THR A 39 14.44 -9.76 -2.40
N PRO A 40 14.76 -8.76 -1.57
CA PRO A 40 16.12 -8.52 -1.07
C PRO A 40 16.71 -9.68 -0.25
N LEU A 41 15.87 -10.57 0.30
CA LEU A 41 16.34 -11.72 1.11
C LEU A 41 17.27 -12.66 0.35
N GLU A 42 17.17 -12.69 -0.97
CA GLU A 42 18.02 -13.53 -1.81
C GLU A 42 19.37 -12.87 -2.18
N PHE A 43 19.63 -11.65 -1.74
CA PHE A 43 20.77 -10.86 -2.19
C PHE A 43 21.63 -10.37 -1.03
N ARG A 44 22.88 -10.04 -1.33
CA ARG A 44 23.68 -9.21 -0.43
C ARG A 44 23.11 -7.80 -0.44
N THR A 45 22.89 -7.21 0.73
CA THR A 45 22.23 -5.91 0.86
C THR A 45 23.01 -4.96 1.74
N LEU A 46 22.84 -3.66 1.50
CA LEU A 46 23.23 -2.58 2.41
C LEU A 46 21.98 -1.86 2.93
N PRO A 47 22.02 -1.32 4.15
CA PRO A 47 20.94 -0.46 4.63
C PRO A 47 20.89 0.83 3.82
N CYS A 48 19.69 1.32 3.52
CA CYS A 48 19.51 2.63 2.93
C CYS A 48 19.94 3.71 3.95
N PRO A 49 20.80 4.67 3.59
CA PRO A 49 21.35 5.65 4.54
C PRO A 49 20.31 6.43 5.33
N THR A 50 19.16 6.75 4.71
CA THR A 50 18.07 7.52 5.34
C THR A 50 16.99 6.63 5.98
N TYR A 51 17.04 5.31 5.74
CA TYR A 51 16.03 4.35 6.18
C TYR A 51 16.66 2.95 6.30
N PRO A 52 17.34 2.64 7.42
CA PRO A 52 18.12 1.41 7.58
C PRO A 52 17.31 0.11 7.41
N ASP A 53 16.00 0.17 7.69
CA ASP A 53 15.09 -0.95 7.49
C ASP A 53 14.90 -1.32 6.00
N ILE A 54 15.13 -0.36 5.10
CA ILE A 54 15.14 -0.62 3.66
C ILE A 54 16.49 -1.18 3.27
N ARG A 55 16.48 -2.42 2.76
CA ARG A 55 17.69 -3.16 2.34
C ARG A 55 17.88 -3.04 0.84
N LEU A 56 18.94 -2.35 0.42
CA LEU A 56 19.27 -2.16 -0.99
C LEU A 56 20.15 -3.31 -1.49
N SER A 57 19.67 -4.05 -2.48
CA SER A 57 20.39 -5.19 -3.06
C SER A 57 21.62 -4.75 -3.88
N LEU A 58 22.76 -5.38 -3.63
CA LEU A 58 24.02 -5.07 -4.30
C LEU A 58 24.17 -5.85 -5.61
N LEU A 59 24.43 -5.13 -6.72
CA LEU A 59 24.72 -5.70 -8.04
C LEU A 59 23.77 -6.84 -8.46
N PRO A 60 22.45 -6.67 -8.34
CA PRO A 60 21.50 -7.78 -8.45
C PRO A 60 21.37 -8.34 -9.88
N GLY A 61 21.82 -7.63 -10.90
CA GLY A 61 21.50 -7.90 -12.32
C GLY A 61 21.77 -9.33 -12.81
N ARG A 62 22.90 -9.95 -12.44
CA ARG A 62 23.21 -11.34 -12.86
C ARG A 62 22.26 -12.34 -12.22
N ARG A 63 21.96 -12.18 -10.92
CA ARG A 63 21.10 -13.10 -10.17
C ARG A 63 19.64 -12.91 -10.56
N VAL A 64 19.16 -11.68 -10.73
CA VAL A 64 17.83 -11.36 -11.26
C VAL A 64 17.61 -12.04 -12.61
N ARG A 65 18.55 -11.90 -13.54
CA ARG A 65 18.48 -12.57 -14.85
C ARG A 65 18.38 -14.08 -14.73
N ARG A 66 19.20 -14.70 -13.87
CA ARG A 66 19.17 -16.13 -13.64
C ARG A 66 17.81 -16.57 -13.10
N ARG A 67 17.28 -15.91 -12.06
CA ARG A 67 16.00 -16.23 -11.44
C ARG A 67 14.83 -16.08 -12.43
N ILE A 68 14.82 -15.04 -13.25
CA ILE A 68 13.78 -14.88 -14.28
C ILE A 68 13.84 -16.02 -15.29
N ARG A 69 15.03 -16.46 -15.73
CA ARG A 69 15.17 -17.57 -16.67
C ARG A 69 14.77 -18.92 -16.05
N GLU A 70 15.15 -19.17 -14.80
CA GLU A 70 14.81 -20.41 -14.09
C GLU A 70 13.31 -20.53 -13.86
N PHE A 71 12.64 -19.47 -13.42
CA PHE A 71 11.20 -19.46 -13.18
C PHE A 71 10.40 -19.42 -14.50
N ALA A 72 10.97 -18.87 -15.57
CA ALA A 72 10.32 -18.69 -16.87
C ALA A 72 8.91 -18.08 -16.75
N PRO A 73 8.78 -16.85 -16.23
CA PRO A 73 7.49 -16.23 -15.99
C PRO A 73 6.71 -16.01 -17.28
N GLN A 74 5.38 -15.97 -17.14
CA GLN A 74 4.44 -15.59 -18.18
C GLN A 74 3.88 -14.17 -17.97
N ALA A 75 4.13 -13.58 -16.81
CA ALA A 75 3.88 -12.17 -16.52
C ALA A 75 4.92 -11.64 -15.53
N ILE A 76 5.35 -10.39 -15.71
CA ILE A 76 6.32 -9.72 -14.84
C ILE A 76 5.67 -8.45 -14.29
N HIS A 77 5.68 -8.33 -12.95
CA HIS A 77 5.28 -7.13 -12.25
C HIS A 77 6.45 -6.57 -11.42
N ILE A 78 6.78 -5.31 -11.64
CA ILE A 78 7.85 -4.60 -10.91
C ILE A 78 7.19 -3.66 -9.91
N ALA A 79 7.18 -4.06 -8.64
CA ALA A 79 6.43 -3.38 -7.59
C ALA A 79 7.15 -2.16 -7.00
N THR A 80 8.48 -2.04 -7.16
CA THR A 80 9.25 -0.95 -6.56
C THR A 80 10.38 -0.48 -7.47
N GLU A 81 10.84 0.77 -7.26
CA GLU A 81 11.82 1.47 -8.09
C GLU A 81 13.27 1.28 -7.62
N GLY A 82 13.51 0.35 -6.69
CA GLY A 82 14.83 0.07 -6.14
C GLY A 82 15.73 -0.76 -7.04
N PRO A 83 16.91 -1.21 -6.52
CA PRO A 83 17.92 -1.94 -7.31
C PRO A 83 17.39 -3.22 -7.97
N LEU A 84 16.48 -3.95 -7.32
CA LEU A 84 15.86 -5.15 -7.92
C LEU A 84 14.92 -4.77 -9.05
N GLY A 85 14.06 -3.76 -8.82
CA GLY A 85 13.17 -3.23 -9.84
C GLY A 85 13.94 -2.73 -11.07
N MET A 86 15.04 -2.00 -10.85
CA MET A 86 15.93 -1.52 -11.91
C MET A 86 16.54 -2.67 -12.71
N ALA A 87 17.00 -3.73 -12.04
CA ALA A 87 17.62 -4.89 -12.69
C ALA A 87 16.58 -5.69 -13.50
N ALA A 88 15.37 -5.89 -12.97
CA ALA A 88 14.29 -6.57 -13.67
C ALA A 88 13.81 -5.77 -14.89
N ARG A 89 13.65 -4.44 -14.74
CA ARG A 89 13.34 -3.53 -15.85
C ARG A 89 14.38 -3.61 -16.96
N ALA A 90 15.68 -3.54 -16.61
CA ALA A 90 16.75 -3.62 -17.60
C ALA A 90 16.77 -4.97 -18.34
N TYR A 91 16.45 -6.07 -17.64
CA TYR A 91 16.29 -7.38 -18.25
C TYR A 91 15.10 -7.43 -19.19
N ALA A 92 13.92 -7.02 -18.73
CA ALA A 92 12.69 -7.04 -19.53
C ALA A 92 12.85 -6.23 -20.84
N LEU A 93 13.43 -5.03 -20.76
CA LEU A 93 13.68 -4.19 -21.93
C LEU A 93 14.66 -4.81 -22.91
N ARG A 94 15.73 -5.47 -22.42
CA ARG A 94 16.71 -6.13 -23.29
C ARG A 94 16.15 -7.35 -24.01
N GLU A 95 15.31 -8.12 -23.35
CA GLU A 95 14.68 -9.33 -23.91
C GLU A 95 13.32 -9.01 -24.58
N CYS A 96 12.97 -7.72 -24.73
CA CYS A 96 11.70 -7.25 -25.29
C CYS A 96 10.44 -7.87 -24.63
N LEU A 97 10.50 -8.12 -23.31
CA LEU A 97 9.39 -8.66 -22.54
C LEU A 97 8.48 -7.55 -22.02
N PRO A 98 7.16 -7.64 -22.17
CA PRO A 98 6.24 -6.72 -21.52
C PRO A 98 6.30 -6.89 -20.00
N TYR A 99 6.12 -5.78 -19.28
CA TYR A 99 6.03 -5.80 -17.83
C TYR A 99 5.07 -4.72 -17.34
N THR A 100 4.52 -4.92 -16.17
CA THR A 100 3.74 -3.93 -15.45
C THR A 100 4.51 -3.40 -14.25
N SER A 101 4.15 -2.23 -13.76
CA SER A 101 4.76 -1.65 -12.57
C SER A 101 3.72 -1.06 -11.62
N ALA A 102 4.11 -0.77 -10.39
CA ALA A 102 3.24 -0.11 -9.43
C ALA A 102 3.91 1.10 -8.79
N TYR A 103 3.10 2.10 -8.48
CA TYR A 103 3.48 3.27 -7.70
C TYR A 103 2.82 3.17 -6.33
N HIS A 104 3.57 2.70 -5.35
CA HIS A 104 3.04 2.42 -4.01
C HIS A 104 3.20 3.58 -3.03
N THR A 105 4.20 4.44 -3.25
CA THR A 105 4.62 5.46 -2.29
C THR A 105 4.82 6.78 -2.99
N ARG A 106 4.47 7.90 -2.36
CA ARG A 106 4.78 9.25 -2.84
C ARG A 106 6.29 9.53 -2.74
N PHE A 107 7.06 8.74 -3.48
CA PHE A 107 8.52 8.78 -3.48
C PHE A 107 9.10 10.20 -3.71
N PRO A 108 8.59 11.01 -4.66
CA PRO A 108 9.09 12.37 -4.87
C PRO A 108 8.97 13.27 -3.64
N GLU A 109 7.83 13.22 -2.97
CA GLU A 109 7.55 14.01 -1.77
C GLU A 109 8.44 13.58 -0.60
N TYR A 110 8.65 12.27 -0.43
CA TYR A 110 9.57 11.75 0.59
C TYR A 110 11.02 12.15 0.32
N VAL A 111 11.49 12.05 -0.92
CA VAL A 111 12.85 12.48 -1.29
C VAL A 111 13.01 13.98 -1.05
N ARG A 112 12.05 14.80 -1.49
CA ARG A 112 12.08 16.24 -1.27
C ARG A 112 12.14 16.60 0.22
N ALA A 113 11.30 15.98 1.04
CA ALA A 113 11.23 16.24 2.47
C ALA A 113 12.56 15.94 3.20
N ARG A 114 13.36 15.01 2.67
CA ARG A 114 14.61 14.55 3.29
C ARG A 114 15.87 15.18 2.72
N THR A 115 15.86 15.47 1.43
CA THR A 115 17.06 15.90 0.70
C THR A 115 16.96 17.30 0.14
N GLY A 116 15.75 17.90 0.14
CA GLY A 116 15.48 19.17 -0.53
C GLY A 116 15.44 19.10 -2.06
N LEU A 117 15.61 17.90 -2.66
CA LEU A 117 15.65 17.74 -4.11
C LEU A 117 14.34 18.22 -4.76
N PRO A 118 14.39 18.98 -5.87
CA PRO A 118 13.18 19.41 -6.58
C PRO A 118 12.33 18.24 -7.06
N LEU A 119 11.00 18.34 -6.91
CA LEU A 119 10.05 17.31 -7.37
C LEU A 119 10.18 16.99 -8.86
N SER A 120 10.54 17.97 -9.67
CA SER A 120 10.73 17.79 -11.12
C SER A 120 11.77 16.74 -11.48
N ILE A 121 12.86 16.65 -10.69
CA ILE A 121 13.95 15.67 -10.90
C ILE A 121 13.45 14.28 -10.57
N THR A 122 12.79 14.11 -9.44
CA THR A 122 12.27 12.81 -8.99
C THR A 122 11.14 12.32 -9.89
N TYR A 123 10.23 13.20 -10.33
CA TYR A 123 9.20 12.83 -11.31
C TYR A 123 9.79 12.50 -12.70
N ARG A 124 10.91 13.14 -13.12
CA ARG A 124 11.63 12.75 -14.34
C ARG A 124 12.19 11.33 -14.24
N PHE A 125 12.76 10.97 -13.08
CA PHE A 125 13.20 9.61 -12.81
C PHE A 125 12.04 8.61 -12.86
N LEU A 126 10.92 8.92 -12.21
CA LEU A 126 9.74 8.04 -12.21
C LEU A 126 9.16 7.85 -13.62
N ARG A 127 9.04 8.92 -14.42
CA ARG A 127 8.60 8.79 -15.81
C ARG A 127 9.57 7.92 -16.64
N TRP A 128 10.86 8.04 -16.41
CA TRP A 128 11.84 7.19 -17.07
C TRP A 128 11.71 5.73 -16.61
N PHE A 129 11.52 5.49 -15.32
CA PHE A 129 11.40 4.14 -14.76
C PHE A 129 10.12 3.44 -15.24
N HIS A 130 8.97 4.08 -15.06
CA HIS A 130 7.67 3.50 -15.40
C HIS A 130 7.27 3.66 -16.87
N GLY A 131 7.88 4.57 -17.60
CA GLY A 131 7.45 4.98 -18.94
C GLY A 131 7.49 3.89 -20.02
N ARG A 132 8.12 2.76 -19.73
CA ARG A 132 8.14 1.59 -20.62
C ARG A 132 7.28 0.43 -20.12
N ALA A 133 6.66 0.58 -18.96
CA ALA A 133 5.69 -0.40 -18.46
C ALA A 133 4.39 -0.34 -19.27
N GLU A 134 3.77 -1.49 -19.52
CA GLU A 134 2.48 -1.57 -20.23
C GLU A 134 1.36 -0.95 -19.38
N SER A 135 1.41 -1.17 -18.06
CA SER A 135 0.57 -0.43 -17.12
C SER A 135 1.34 -0.04 -15.86
N VAL A 136 0.97 1.10 -15.29
CA VAL A 136 1.44 1.62 -14.00
C VAL A 136 0.27 1.59 -13.04
N MET A 137 0.30 0.68 -12.10
CA MET A 137 -0.77 0.46 -11.16
C MET A 137 -0.65 1.42 -9.97
N VAL A 138 -1.71 2.14 -9.67
CA VAL A 138 -1.78 3.12 -8.56
C VAL A 138 -2.90 2.77 -7.59
N PRO A 139 -2.75 3.07 -6.28
CA PRO A 139 -3.70 2.63 -5.26
C PRO A 139 -5.03 3.38 -5.29
N THR A 140 -5.05 4.64 -5.73
CA THR A 140 -6.22 5.53 -5.63
C THR A 140 -6.34 6.44 -6.83
N ASP A 141 -7.55 7.01 -7.02
CA ASP A 141 -7.79 7.96 -8.12
C ASP A 141 -7.10 9.31 -7.88
N VAL A 142 -6.91 9.71 -6.63
CA VAL A 142 -6.11 10.91 -6.32
C VAL A 142 -4.66 10.73 -6.78
N VAL A 143 -4.03 9.60 -6.44
CA VAL A 143 -2.66 9.30 -6.91
C VAL A 143 -2.61 9.20 -8.44
N ARG A 144 -3.64 8.63 -9.07
CA ARG A 144 -3.76 8.58 -10.53
C ARG A 144 -3.74 10.00 -11.12
N ARG A 145 -4.58 10.88 -10.62
CA ARG A 145 -4.62 12.30 -11.07
C ARG A 145 -3.29 13.00 -10.87
N ASP A 146 -2.62 12.79 -9.73
CA ASP A 146 -1.30 13.35 -9.46
C ASP A 146 -0.25 12.90 -10.51
N LEU A 147 -0.22 11.60 -10.87
CA LEU A 147 0.71 11.12 -11.89
C LEU A 147 0.38 11.70 -13.28
N LEU A 148 -0.90 11.78 -13.65
CA LEU A 148 -1.33 12.40 -14.91
C LEU A 148 -0.90 13.87 -14.98
N ALA A 149 -1.09 14.64 -13.92
CA ALA A 149 -0.65 16.03 -13.81
C ALA A 149 0.88 16.17 -13.91
N ASN A 150 1.63 15.12 -13.54
CA ASN A 150 3.09 15.06 -13.66
C ASN A 150 3.57 14.38 -14.97
N GLY A 151 2.73 14.30 -16.00
CA GLY A 151 3.10 13.92 -17.35
C GLY A 151 3.16 12.41 -17.62
N PHE A 152 2.47 11.60 -16.82
CA PHE A 152 2.27 10.18 -17.14
C PHE A 152 1.10 10.02 -18.14
N PRO A 153 1.18 9.09 -19.11
CA PRO A 153 0.12 8.89 -20.09
C PRO A 153 -1.11 8.24 -19.45
N ALA A 154 -2.29 8.84 -19.66
CA ALA A 154 -3.55 8.37 -19.08
C ALA A 154 -3.90 6.91 -19.45
N SER A 155 -3.49 6.47 -20.65
CA SER A 155 -3.72 5.11 -21.13
C SER A 155 -2.96 4.03 -20.35
N ARG A 156 -1.92 4.39 -19.61
CA ARG A 156 -1.07 3.44 -18.88
C ARG A 156 -1.26 3.49 -17.37
N VAL A 157 -1.80 4.58 -16.80
CA VAL A 157 -2.03 4.68 -15.36
C VAL A 157 -3.38 4.10 -15.00
N VAL A 158 -3.37 2.96 -14.31
CA VAL A 158 -4.55 2.17 -13.97
C VAL A 158 -4.71 2.03 -12.45
N LEU A 159 -5.94 1.87 -12.00
CA LEU A 159 -6.22 1.67 -10.58
C LEU A 159 -5.93 0.21 -10.19
N TRP A 160 -5.26 0.04 -9.09
CA TRP A 160 -5.13 -1.19 -8.34
C TRP A 160 -5.35 -0.88 -6.87
N SER A 161 -6.58 -1.04 -6.44
CA SER A 161 -7.05 -0.78 -5.08
C SER A 161 -6.36 -1.67 -4.04
N ARG A 162 -6.78 -1.57 -2.80
CA ARG A 162 -6.33 -2.40 -1.69
C ARG A 162 -7.50 -3.11 -1.08
N GLY A 163 -7.20 -4.21 -0.39
CA GLY A 163 -8.19 -4.98 0.34
C GLY A 163 -7.90 -5.03 1.83
N VAL A 164 -8.84 -5.58 2.56
CA VAL A 164 -8.74 -5.93 3.97
C VAL A 164 -9.11 -7.39 4.15
N ASP A 165 -8.47 -8.05 5.11
CA ASP A 165 -8.81 -9.42 5.50
C ASP A 165 -10.04 -9.38 6.43
N LEU A 166 -11.21 -9.69 5.86
CA LEU A 166 -12.48 -9.63 6.56
C LEU A 166 -12.71 -10.81 7.53
N ASP A 167 -11.86 -11.82 7.50
CA ASP A 167 -11.89 -12.94 8.42
C ASP A 167 -11.13 -12.62 9.71
N ILE A 168 -10.08 -11.84 9.61
CA ILE A 168 -9.30 -11.33 10.74
C ILE A 168 -9.93 -10.06 11.30
N PHE A 169 -10.10 -9.02 10.45
CA PHE A 169 -10.66 -7.74 10.85
C PHE A 169 -12.19 -7.78 10.71
N LYS A 170 -12.86 -8.02 11.83
CA LYS A 170 -14.31 -8.11 11.92
C LYS A 170 -14.79 -7.70 13.31
N PRO A 171 -16.07 -7.35 13.47
CA PRO A 171 -16.67 -7.20 14.78
C PRO A 171 -16.47 -8.46 15.61
N GLY A 172 -15.95 -8.32 16.82
CA GLY A 172 -15.60 -9.44 17.69
C GLY A 172 -15.17 -8.99 19.09
N PRO A 173 -14.44 -9.84 19.81
CA PRO A 173 -13.96 -9.53 21.15
C PRO A 173 -13.11 -8.26 21.17
N ALA A 174 -13.42 -7.37 22.07
CA ALA A 174 -12.64 -6.16 22.33
C ALA A 174 -11.44 -6.47 23.23
N MET A 175 -10.32 -5.80 22.99
CA MET A 175 -9.17 -5.85 23.90
C MET A 175 -9.56 -5.26 25.25
N ALA A 176 -9.27 -5.98 26.33
CA ALA A 176 -9.56 -5.50 27.68
C ALA A 176 -8.71 -4.25 28.02
N HIS A 177 -9.34 -3.26 28.60
CA HIS A 177 -8.68 -2.02 29.02
C HIS A 177 -9.43 -1.34 30.17
N ASP A 178 -8.73 -0.44 30.83
CA ASP A 178 -9.19 0.40 31.95
C ASP A 178 -9.36 1.89 31.55
N LEU A 179 -9.30 2.17 30.25
CA LEU A 179 -9.38 3.53 29.70
C LEU A 179 -10.79 4.11 29.82
N THR A 180 -10.87 5.41 30.11
CA THR A 180 -12.11 6.17 30.12
C THR A 180 -12.65 6.36 28.71
N LYS A 181 -13.92 6.01 28.49
CA LYS A 181 -14.59 6.21 27.21
C LYS A 181 -15.00 7.67 26.97
N PRO A 182 -15.12 8.11 25.71
CA PRO A 182 -14.81 7.36 24.51
C PRO A 182 -13.30 7.14 24.30
N VAL A 183 -12.90 6.03 23.65
CA VAL A 183 -11.51 5.69 23.34
C VAL A 183 -11.21 6.05 21.89
N PHE A 184 -10.26 6.97 21.71
CA PHE A 184 -9.73 7.36 20.41
C PHE A 184 -8.42 6.62 20.12
N LEU A 185 -8.38 5.89 19.03
CA LEU A 185 -7.28 5.02 18.65
C LEU A 185 -6.52 5.56 17.43
N CYS A 186 -5.20 5.56 17.48
CA CYS A 186 -4.33 5.72 16.31
C CYS A 186 -3.45 4.48 16.14
N VAL A 187 -3.35 3.94 14.93
CA VAL A 187 -2.54 2.77 14.61
C VAL A 187 -1.61 3.09 13.45
N GLY A 188 -0.34 2.76 13.59
CA GLY A 188 0.65 2.89 12.53
C GLY A 188 2.06 3.06 13.02
N ARG A 189 2.99 3.24 12.08
CA ARG A 189 4.38 3.54 12.42
C ARG A 189 4.47 4.85 13.19
N VAL A 190 5.15 4.83 14.33
CA VAL A 190 5.33 6.02 15.16
C VAL A 190 6.52 6.83 14.63
N ALA A 191 6.23 7.66 13.62
CA ALA A 191 7.21 8.45 12.89
C ALA A 191 6.62 9.83 12.50
N VAL A 192 7.51 10.79 12.20
CA VAL A 192 7.13 12.19 11.91
C VAL A 192 6.12 12.29 10.76
N GLU A 193 6.30 11.51 9.70
CA GLU A 193 5.43 11.50 8.53
C GLU A 193 3.99 11.02 8.83
N LYS A 194 3.78 10.32 9.94
CA LYS A 194 2.44 9.88 10.40
C LYS A 194 1.71 10.91 11.23
N ASN A 195 2.39 12.01 11.60
CA ASN A 195 1.78 13.16 12.26
C ASN A 195 0.99 12.81 13.54
N ILE A 196 1.45 11.77 14.27
CA ILE A 196 0.76 11.27 15.47
C ILE A 196 0.68 12.35 16.55
N GLU A 197 1.66 13.22 16.64
CA GLU A 197 1.68 14.34 17.58
C GLU A 197 0.44 15.25 17.41
N ALA A 198 -0.03 15.48 16.18
CA ALA A 198 -1.26 16.25 15.95
C ALA A 198 -2.48 15.58 16.61
N PHE A 199 -2.59 14.24 16.59
CA PHE A 199 -3.63 13.53 17.33
C PHE A 199 -3.45 13.63 18.84
N LEU A 200 -2.22 13.50 19.33
CA LEU A 200 -1.93 13.54 20.76
C LEU A 200 -2.26 14.90 21.39
N ARG A 201 -2.10 15.99 20.66
CA ARG A 201 -2.40 17.36 21.09
C ARG A 201 -3.89 17.73 21.03
N LEU A 202 -4.76 16.89 20.45
CA LEU A 202 -6.20 17.18 20.41
C LEU A 202 -6.79 17.17 21.81
N GLU A 203 -7.62 18.14 22.12
CA GLU A 203 -8.48 18.12 23.30
C GLU A 203 -9.75 17.30 22.98
N LEU A 204 -9.75 16.03 23.42
CA LEU A 204 -10.82 15.09 23.19
C LEU A 204 -11.37 14.58 24.53
N PRO A 205 -12.67 14.32 24.65
CA PRO A 205 -13.23 13.64 25.83
C PRO A 205 -12.73 12.20 25.87
N GLY A 206 -12.48 11.66 27.08
CA GLY A 206 -12.04 10.27 27.24
C GLY A 206 -10.55 10.05 27.01
N SER A 207 -10.19 8.90 26.46
CA SER A 207 -8.79 8.44 26.41
C SER A 207 -8.25 8.32 25.01
N LYS A 208 -6.92 8.47 24.89
CA LYS A 208 -6.16 8.25 23.66
C LYS A 208 -5.35 6.97 23.74
N TRP A 209 -5.29 6.22 22.65
CA TRP A 209 -4.55 4.99 22.54
C TRP A 209 -3.76 4.97 21.23
N VAL A 210 -2.47 4.62 21.29
CA VAL A 210 -1.59 4.52 20.13
C VAL A 210 -1.02 3.10 20.06
N ALA A 211 -1.17 2.44 18.90
CA ALA A 211 -0.55 1.15 18.61
C ALA A 211 0.43 1.29 17.45
N GLY A 212 1.61 0.72 17.63
CA GLY A 212 2.69 0.73 16.67
C GLY A 212 4.03 1.08 17.29
N ASP A 213 5.07 0.99 16.46
CA ASP A 213 6.45 1.28 16.86
C ASP A 213 7.11 2.20 15.83
N GLY A 214 8.20 2.82 16.20
CA GLY A 214 8.96 3.68 15.31
C GLY A 214 9.86 4.69 16.03
N PRO A 215 10.65 5.45 15.27
CA PRO A 215 11.70 6.30 15.81
C PRO A 215 11.21 7.42 16.73
N ALA A 216 9.94 7.81 16.64
CA ALA A 216 9.38 8.86 17.49
C ALA A 216 8.74 8.33 18.78
N LEU A 217 8.63 7.00 18.98
CA LEU A 217 7.88 6.41 20.09
C LEU A 217 8.40 6.84 21.46
N ALA A 218 9.72 6.76 21.68
CA ALA A 218 10.31 7.11 22.98
C ALA A 218 10.05 8.58 23.34
N LYS A 219 10.19 9.49 22.37
CA LYS A 219 9.91 10.92 22.55
C LYS A 219 8.44 11.15 22.91
N LEU A 220 7.52 10.58 22.12
CA LEU A 220 6.10 10.80 22.34
C LEU A 220 5.57 10.20 23.65
N LYS A 221 6.10 9.04 24.08
CA LYS A 221 5.78 8.49 25.40
C LYS A 221 6.20 9.40 26.55
N ALA A 222 7.35 10.06 26.43
CA ALA A 222 7.83 10.97 27.45
C ALA A 222 7.03 12.29 27.47
N GLU A 223 6.60 12.77 26.30
CA GLU A 223 5.85 14.03 26.15
C GLU A 223 4.35 13.88 26.53
N PHE A 224 3.77 12.68 26.32
CA PHE A 224 2.35 12.39 26.56
C PHE A 224 2.18 11.16 27.47
N PRO A 225 2.54 11.26 28.76
CA PRO A 225 2.53 10.12 29.70
C PRO A 225 1.12 9.59 30.00
N GLU A 226 0.06 10.39 29.77
CA GLU A 226 -1.34 10.01 29.95
C GLU A 226 -1.88 9.14 28.81
N VAL A 227 -1.15 9.08 27.68
CA VAL A 227 -1.57 8.31 26.51
C VAL A 227 -1.09 6.87 26.64
N ARG A 228 -1.97 5.92 26.31
CA ARG A 228 -1.59 4.51 26.27
C ARG A 228 -0.90 4.16 24.95
N PHE A 229 0.30 3.59 25.05
CA PHE A 229 1.09 3.09 23.90
C PHE A 229 1.31 1.59 24.05
N THR A 230 0.84 0.79 23.08
CA THR A 230 0.95 -0.70 23.12
C THR A 230 2.18 -1.26 22.41
N GLY A 231 2.85 -0.47 21.56
CA GLY A 231 3.88 -1.00 20.66
C GLY A 231 3.28 -1.76 19.47
N LEU A 232 4.10 -2.62 18.85
CA LEU A 232 3.67 -3.47 17.74
C LEU A 232 2.74 -4.57 18.23
N LEU A 233 1.68 -4.82 17.47
CA LEU A 233 0.70 -5.88 17.70
C LEU A 233 0.55 -6.75 16.45
N GLY A 234 0.20 -8.03 16.67
CA GLY A 234 -0.24 -8.93 15.61
C GLY A 234 -1.61 -8.54 15.03
N GLN A 235 -2.00 -9.14 13.91
CA GLN A 235 -3.25 -8.76 13.24
C GLN A 235 -4.49 -9.05 14.09
N GLU A 236 -4.53 -10.16 14.81
CA GLU A 236 -5.65 -10.54 15.69
C GLU A 236 -5.75 -9.61 16.90
N GLU A 237 -4.60 -9.24 17.49
CA GLU A 237 -4.54 -8.27 18.57
C GLU A 237 -4.98 -6.87 18.10
N LEU A 238 -4.56 -6.47 16.88
CA LEU A 238 -5.02 -5.22 16.26
C LEU A 238 -6.54 -5.24 16.01
N ALA A 239 -7.11 -6.36 15.56
CA ALA A 239 -8.55 -6.50 15.41
C ALA A 239 -9.27 -6.31 16.75
N SER A 240 -8.76 -6.92 17.82
CA SER A 240 -9.30 -6.76 19.17
C SER A 240 -9.17 -5.31 19.67
N LEU A 241 -8.08 -4.63 19.31
CA LEU A 241 -7.85 -3.22 19.64
C LEU A 241 -8.83 -2.30 18.90
N TYR A 242 -9.06 -2.49 17.59
CA TYR A 242 -10.10 -1.76 16.85
C TYR A 242 -11.50 -2.00 17.38
N ASN A 243 -11.78 -3.21 17.86
CA ASN A 243 -13.06 -3.53 18.49
C ASN A 243 -13.24 -2.82 19.85
N ALA A 244 -12.15 -2.52 20.55
CA ALA A 244 -12.18 -1.80 21.83
C ALA A 244 -12.33 -0.27 21.66
N ALA A 245 -11.91 0.29 20.54
CA ALA A 245 -11.95 1.71 20.25
C ALA A 245 -13.34 2.19 19.81
N ASP A 246 -13.68 3.43 20.15
CA ASP A 246 -14.90 4.10 19.72
C ASP A 246 -14.70 4.86 18.40
N VAL A 247 -13.51 5.44 18.18
CA VAL A 247 -13.12 6.14 16.94
C VAL A 247 -11.68 5.82 16.60
N PHE A 248 -11.42 5.49 15.34
CA PHE A 248 -10.06 5.43 14.78
C PHE A 248 -9.68 6.78 14.20
N VAL A 249 -8.67 7.42 14.76
CA VAL A 249 -8.15 8.73 14.30
C VAL A 249 -6.93 8.52 13.43
N PHE A 250 -6.97 9.01 12.21
CA PHE A 250 -5.89 8.90 11.23
C PHE A 250 -5.31 10.29 10.92
N PRO A 251 -4.22 10.70 11.61
CA PRO A 251 -3.67 12.05 11.51
C PRO A 251 -2.70 12.23 10.34
N SER A 252 -2.37 11.18 9.60
CA SER A 252 -1.42 11.25 8.49
C SER A 252 -1.96 12.09 7.33
N ARG A 253 -1.05 12.89 6.72
CA ARG A 253 -1.34 13.70 5.52
C ARG A 253 -0.65 13.19 4.26
N THR A 254 0.17 12.13 4.35
CA THR A 254 1.08 11.71 3.28
C THR A 254 0.87 10.28 2.79
N ASP A 255 -0.05 9.55 3.37
CA ASP A 255 -0.33 8.16 2.96
C ASP A 255 -0.99 8.11 1.57
N THR A 256 -0.62 7.13 0.78
CA THR A 256 -1.21 6.91 -0.55
C THR A 256 -2.56 6.19 -0.49
N PHE A 257 -2.79 5.39 0.55
CA PHE A 257 -4.04 4.65 0.74
C PHE A 257 -4.45 4.55 2.22
N GLY A 258 -3.57 4.01 3.09
CA GLY A 258 -3.85 3.79 4.52
C GLY A 258 -4.65 2.50 4.78
N LEU A 259 -4.00 1.32 4.69
CA LEU A 259 -4.63 0.02 4.96
C LEU A 259 -5.32 -0.04 6.32
N VAL A 260 -4.77 0.64 7.32
CA VAL A 260 -5.33 0.74 8.69
C VAL A 260 -6.71 1.38 8.73
N LEU A 261 -7.07 2.21 7.73
CA LEU A 261 -8.43 2.74 7.57
C LEU A 261 -9.42 1.61 7.32
N LEU A 262 -9.08 0.69 6.41
CA LEU A 262 -9.93 -0.46 6.10
C LEU A 262 -9.98 -1.45 7.26
N GLU A 263 -8.89 -1.65 7.98
CA GLU A 263 -8.82 -2.52 9.16
C GLU A 263 -9.77 -2.02 10.26
N ALA A 264 -9.72 -0.72 10.56
CA ALA A 264 -10.63 -0.08 11.52
C ALA A 264 -12.09 -0.22 11.09
N LEU A 265 -12.41 0.16 9.84
CA LEU A 265 -13.77 0.07 9.29
C LEU A 265 -14.27 -1.38 9.29
N ALA A 266 -13.43 -2.36 8.96
CA ALA A 266 -13.77 -3.77 8.95
C ALA A 266 -14.15 -4.30 10.35
N CYS A 267 -13.51 -3.80 11.40
CA CYS A 267 -13.89 -4.06 12.79
C CYS A 267 -15.11 -3.23 13.25
N GLY A 268 -15.67 -2.40 12.36
CA GLY A 268 -16.77 -1.51 12.69
C GLY A 268 -16.34 -0.27 13.47
N CYS A 269 -15.05 0.06 13.54
CA CYS A 269 -14.57 1.28 14.17
C CYS A 269 -14.63 2.44 13.14
N PRO A 270 -15.45 3.49 13.38
CA PRO A 270 -15.56 4.61 12.45
C PRO A 270 -14.26 5.42 12.42
N VAL A 271 -14.00 6.04 11.27
CA VAL A 271 -12.75 6.75 11.01
C VAL A 271 -12.92 8.25 11.10
N ALA A 272 -11.96 8.94 11.71
CA ALA A 272 -11.77 10.38 11.65
C ALA A 272 -10.41 10.70 11.00
N ALA A 273 -10.40 11.56 9.98
CA ALA A 273 -9.18 11.88 9.26
C ALA A 273 -9.23 13.28 8.62
N TYR A 274 -8.06 13.75 8.17
CA TYR A 274 -7.98 14.89 7.27
C TYR A 274 -8.50 14.53 5.87
N PRO A 275 -9.08 15.50 5.09
CA PRO A 275 -9.55 15.27 3.73
C PRO A 275 -8.38 15.24 2.72
N VAL A 276 -7.47 14.29 2.88
CA VAL A 276 -6.27 14.11 2.05
C VAL A 276 -6.30 12.78 1.34
N THR A 277 -5.33 12.55 0.45
CA THR A 277 -5.12 11.26 -0.24
C THR A 277 -5.14 10.09 0.75
N GLY A 278 -5.75 8.99 0.37
CA GLY A 278 -6.03 7.85 1.24
C GLY A 278 -7.41 7.99 1.88
N PRO A 279 -7.59 8.82 2.93
CA PRO A 279 -8.93 9.04 3.51
C PRO A 279 -10.01 9.46 2.51
N VAL A 280 -9.73 10.39 1.59
CA VAL A 280 -10.68 10.80 0.55
C VAL A 280 -11.04 9.66 -0.39
N ASP A 281 -10.07 8.81 -0.73
CA ASP A 281 -10.29 7.69 -1.65
C ASP A 281 -10.98 6.48 -0.96
N VAL A 282 -10.68 6.26 0.33
CA VAL A 282 -11.26 5.14 1.10
C VAL A 282 -12.64 5.50 1.65
N ILE A 283 -12.81 6.67 2.21
CA ILE A 283 -14.05 7.12 2.86
C ILE A 283 -14.89 7.97 1.91
N GLY A 284 -14.28 8.99 1.28
CA GLY A 284 -14.97 9.93 0.40
C GLY A 284 -16.20 10.54 1.06
N ASN A 285 -17.33 10.44 0.39
CA ASN A 285 -18.64 10.88 0.88
C ASN A 285 -19.42 9.79 1.64
N SER A 286 -18.78 8.66 1.97
CA SER A 286 -19.43 7.58 2.71
C SER A 286 -19.72 8.00 4.15
N PRO A 287 -20.85 7.57 4.73
CA PRO A 287 -21.14 7.80 6.14
C PRO A 287 -20.30 6.96 7.11
N ALA A 288 -19.28 6.21 6.63
CA ALA A 288 -18.46 5.33 7.45
C ALA A 288 -17.33 6.05 8.22
N GLY A 289 -17.10 7.33 7.93
CA GLY A 289 -16.10 8.14 8.60
C GLY A 289 -16.40 9.64 8.46
N ALA A 290 -15.64 10.45 9.19
CA ALA A 290 -15.71 11.90 9.16
C ALA A 290 -14.37 12.46 8.67
N LEU A 291 -14.43 13.28 7.62
CA LEU A 291 -13.27 14.01 7.08
C LEU A 291 -13.44 15.49 7.37
N ASP A 292 -12.41 16.12 7.94
CA ASP A 292 -12.42 17.55 8.23
C ASP A 292 -10.97 18.09 8.29
N GLU A 293 -10.75 19.34 7.93
CA GLU A 293 -9.44 20.02 8.10
C GLU A 293 -9.10 20.25 9.58
N ASP A 294 -10.12 20.33 10.44
CA ASP A 294 -9.98 20.23 11.89
C ASP A 294 -10.18 18.77 12.32
N LEU A 295 -9.07 18.10 12.66
CA LEU A 295 -9.09 16.69 13.07
C LEU A 295 -9.90 16.45 14.35
N ARG A 296 -10.02 17.46 15.23
CA ARG A 296 -10.87 17.40 16.42
C ARG A 296 -12.35 17.33 16.03
N VAL A 297 -12.76 18.16 15.08
CA VAL A 297 -14.14 18.15 14.56
C VAL A 297 -14.43 16.79 13.90
N ALA A 298 -13.51 16.27 13.09
CA ALA A 298 -13.66 14.94 12.51
C ALA A 298 -13.80 13.85 13.58
N ALA A 299 -12.95 13.86 14.62
CA ALA A 299 -12.99 12.88 15.70
C ALA A 299 -14.30 12.90 16.50
N LEU A 300 -14.81 14.08 16.82
CA LEU A 300 -16.09 14.24 17.54
C LEU A 300 -17.29 13.83 16.69
N ARG A 301 -17.29 14.17 15.39
CA ARG A 301 -18.35 13.73 14.46
C ARG A 301 -18.36 12.21 14.27
N ALA A 302 -17.21 11.59 14.24
CA ALA A 302 -17.08 10.13 14.07
C ALA A 302 -17.72 9.35 15.23
N LEU A 303 -17.81 9.90 16.43
CA LEU A 303 -18.49 9.27 17.58
C LEU A 303 -19.97 8.96 17.33
N SER A 304 -20.64 9.69 16.45
CA SER A 304 -22.06 9.46 16.11
C SER A 304 -22.27 8.40 15.03
N ILE A 305 -21.18 7.88 14.44
CA ILE A 305 -21.28 6.91 13.35
C ILE A 305 -21.44 5.50 13.90
N GLY A 306 -22.50 4.81 13.47
CA GLY A 306 -22.76 3.44 13.90
C GLY A 306 -21.73 2.44 13.37
N ARG A 307 -21.28 1.51 14.22
CA ARG A 307 -20.29 0.48 13.88
C ARG A 307 -20.69 -0.37 12.65
N SER A 308 -21.98 -0.66 12.48
CA SER A 308 -22.49 -1.40 11.32
C SER A 308 -22.34 -0.65 10.01
N VAL A 309 -22.37 0.69 10.03
CA VAL A 309 -22.14 1.54 8.84
C VAL A 309 -20.68 1.44 8.40
N ALA A 310 -19.75 1.54 9.35
CA ALA A 310 -18.32 1.37 9.10
C ALA A 310 -18.01 -0.02 8.50
N ARG A 311 -18.54 -1.09 9.11
CA ARG A 311 -18.34 -2.48 8.64
C ARG A 311 -18.85 -2.68 7.21
N ARG A 312 -20.09 -2.30 6.90
CA ARG A 312 -20.66 -2.45 5.54
C ARG A 312 -19.84 -1.73 4.48
N HIS A 313 -19.22 -0.61 4.85
CA HIS A 313 -18.36 0.10 3.91
C HIS A 313 -17.08 -0.69 3.60
N ALA A 314 -16.43 -1.27 4.62
CA ALA A 314 -15.20 -2.07 4.46
C ALA A 314 -15.41 -3.34 3.62
N GLU A 315 -16.60 -3.94 3.65
CA GLU A 315 -16.92 -5.16 2.89
C GLU A 315 -16.79 -4.99 1.37
N ARG A 316 -16.76 -3.75 0.88
CA ARG A 316 -16.52 -3.42 -0.53
C ARG A 316 -15.05 -3.57 -0.94
N PHE A 317 -14.14 -3.73 0.02
CA PHE A 317 -12.69 -3.76 -0.19
C PHE A 317 -12.12 -5.14 0.15
N SER A 318 -12.43 -6.15 -0.65
CA SER A 318 -11.86 -7.48 -0.46
C SER A 318 -10.52 -7.66 -1.17
N TRP A 319 -9.62 -8.50 -0.61
CA TRP A 319 -8.38 -8.86 -1.29
C TRP A 319 -8.64 -9.63 -2.58
N GLU A 320 -9.72 -10.39 -2.66
CA GLU A 320 -10.10 -11.07 -3.89
C GLU A 320 -10.41 -10.08 -5.02
N ALA A 321 -11.25 -9.07 -4.76
CA ALA A 321 -11.56 -8.02 -5.75
C ALA A 321 -10.30 -7.24 -6.16
N CYS A 322 -9.46 -6.88 -5.19
CA CYS A 322 -8.17 -6.24 -5.42
C CYS A 322 -7.25 -7.07 -6.32
N THR A 323 -7.15 -8.39 -6.06
CA THR A 323 -6.30 -9.29 -6.85
C THR A 323 -6.85 -9.54 -8.24
N ARG A 324 -8.17 -9.64 -8.42
CA ARG A 324 -8.79 -9.70 -9.76
C ARG A 324 -8.51 -8.44 -10.56
N GLN A 325 -8.53 -7.26 -9.93
CA GLN A 325 -8.13 -6.00 -10.55
C GLN A 325 -6.65 -6.02 -10.95
N PHE A 326 -5.76 -6.52 -10.09
CA PHE A 326 -4.33 -6.71 -10.41
C PHE A 326 -4.16 -7.61 -11.65
N LEU A 327 -4.82 -8.76 -11.67
CA LEU A 327 -4.77 -9.70 -12.80
C LEU A 327 -5.24 -9.07 -14.11
N SER A 328 -6.31 -8.27 -14.08
CA SER A 328 -6.84 -7.61 -15.28
C SER A 328 -5.87 -6.58 -15.88
N HIS A 329 -4.88 -6.15 -15.12
CA HIS A 329 -3.87 -5.18 -15.57
C HIS A 329 -2.52 -5.82 -15.92
N LEU A 330 -2.34 -7.13 -15.67
CA LEU A 330 -1.12 -7.83 -16.10
C LEU A 330 -1.09 -7.96 -17.63
N TYR A 331 0.12 -8.03 -18.16
CA TYR A 331 0.39 -8.32 -19.57
C TYR A 331 1.09 -9.68 -19.70
N PRO A 332 0.34 -10.76 -19.80
CA PRO A 332 0.92 -12.08 -19.99
C PRO A 332 1.58 -12.23 -21.37
N PHE A 333 2.65 -13.01 -21.43
CA PHE A 333 3.38 -13.35 -22.66
C PHE A 333 3.73 -14.84 -22.69
N ASN A 334 4.00 -15.39 -23.87
CA ASN A 334 4.28 -16.82 -24.06
C ASN A 334 3.19 -17.74 -23.49
N ILE A 335 1.93 -17.38 -23.71
CA ILE A 335 0.78 -18.17 -23.27
C ILE A 335 0.32 -19.06 -24.41
N GLY A 336 0.11 -20.36 -24.11
CA GLY A 336 -0.52 -21.30 -25.04
C GLY A 336 -2.01 -20.99 -25.24
N PRO A 337 -2.61 -21.44 -26.36
CA PRO A 337 -4.02 -21.18 -26.68
C PRO A 337 -5.00 -21.60 -25.55
N ASN A 338 -4.67 -22.64 -24.80
CA ASN A 338 -5.49 -23.16 -23.70
C ASN A 338 -5.37 -22.34 -22.38
N GLU A 339 -4.38 -21.48 -22.26
CA GLU A 339 -4.13 -20.65 -21.08
C GLU A 339 -4.75 -19.26 -21.21
N ILE A 340 -5.16 -18.86 -22.40
CA ILE A 340 -5.76 -17.53 -22.71
C ILE A 340 -7.07 -17.34 -21.93
N ALA A 341 -7.83 -18.39 -21.69
CA ALA A 341 -9.07 -18.34 -20.93
C ALA A 341 -8.89 -17.94 -19.43
N LEU A 342 -7.67 -18.08 -18.90
CA LEU A 342 -7.31 -17.73 -17.51
C LEU A 342 -6.73 -16.32 -17.38
N ALA A 343 -6.56 -15.58 -18.48
CA ALA A 343 -6.02 -14.23 -18.52
C ALA A 343 -7.15 -13.21 -18.83
N PRO A 344 -7.92 -12.73 -17.84
CA PRO A 344 -8.91 -11.69 -18.06
C PRO A 344 -8.18 -10.38 -18.39
N GLY A 345 -8.52 -9.80 -19.54
CA GLY A 345 -8.00 -8.49 -19.97
C GLY A 345 -7.09 -8.48 -21.20
N HIS A 346 -6.90 -9.60 -21.84
CA HIS A 346 -6.12 -9.66 -23.09
C HIS A 346 -6.84 -8.87 -24.21
N ARG A 347 -6.40 -7.64 -24.47
CA ARG A 347 -6.60 -7.01 -25.78
C ARG A 347 -5.55 -7.61 -26.71
N PRO A 348 -5.94 -8.35 -27.79
CA PRO A 348 -4.96 -8.83 -28.75
C PRO A 348 -4.22 -7.62 -29.32
N MET A 349 -2.89 -7.64 -29.27
CA MET A 349 -2.08 -6.71 -30.05
C MET A 349 -2.49 -6.87 -31.51
N ALA A 350 -3.00 -5.79 -32.11
CA ALA A 350 -3.13 -5.73 -33.55
C ALA A 350 -1.76 -6.05 -34.15
N SER A 351 -1.66 -7.13 -34.90
CA SER A 351 -0.48 -7.50 -35.65
C SER A 351 -0.13 -6.33 -36.57
N GLN A 352 0.89 -5.56 -36.21
CA GLN A 352 1.55 -4.70 -37.17
C GLN A 352 2.24 -5.66 -38.13
N GLY A 353 1.60 -5.87 -39.29
CA GLY A 353 2.23 -6.54 -40.40
C GLY A 353 3.53 -5.85 -40.79
N PRO A 354 4.49 -6.57 -41.38
CA PRO A 354 5.75 -6.00 -41.79
C PRO A 354 5.49 -4.87 -42.79
N ALA A 355 6.07 -3.71 -42.54
CA ALA A 355 6.15 -2.65 -43.53
C ALA A 355 6.87 -3.23 -44.74
N ALA A 356 6.20 -3.28 -45.87
CA ALA A 356 6.76 -3.63 -47.14
C ALA A 356 7.75 -2.52 -47.61
N PRO A 357 8.71 -2.86 -48.49
CA PRO A 357 9.94 -2.16 -48.80
C PRO A 357 9.78 -0.75 -49.36
#